data_ed3acbdde08947ca8db12d3fea68ed5d
#
_entry.id   ed3acbdde08947ca8db12d3fea68ed5d
#
_cell.length_a   1.000
_cell.length_b   1.000
_cell.length_c   1.000
_cell.angle_alpha   90.00
_cell.angle_beta   90.00
_cell.angle_gamma   90.00
#
_symmetry.space_group_name_H-M   'P 1'
#
loop_
_entity.id
_entity.type
_entity.pdbx_description
1 polymer ?
#
loop_
_entity_poly.entity_id
_entity_poly.type
_entity_poly.pdbx_seq_one_letter_code
_entity_poly.pdbx_strand_id
1 'polypeptide(L)'
;MAILNEFGQPYTFAHAADRSYRRGPQYAVRNDDIDRLIPSHDRRTLCSLSNRLFMNMGVPRACILQKSDYAVGEAWLPAYVGPDADRGKAAAKTMAGLWYPQCDTRGGIFDWWKMLELSSVAIDRDGEIFWLLVKGADGFPRIQLIPSHRCYGSGGDYKVEEGPFKGYRINDGIIYFRSGRPAAYRFNSGTDGKEVITDIPAADVIHLFDPTHCEQGRGLPAFTHALESLKMSLFSTEDERIRQQIISRLHLTVFNDTGAPDLDDPMTELDRTTADGTAGFSSKAFPGGVMYLPADGNQRIEQIKHDNPGPVWDSFQDRIVRDAVISVWSYSVWKGAGQGTAERGEIMKCRRFVTKRQGQLWYAAKRAFSWAYSVFAADGRVPAVSNPTAWSFSYPPRLTVDDGRESKMELDELITGSRNMDEVLAARGLTEDEFYDRRARSVWLRKYKAKAIADELNAKHGAEIEVEAREMFMQTANEMGNQPAADSPEKTDSADTEEEPPEDE
;
A
#
# COMPACT_ATOMS: atom_id res chain seq x y z
N MET A 1 8.00 20.79 -49.03
CA MET A 1 8.07 22.12 -48.37
C MET A 1 7.81 21.87 -46.89
N ALA A 2 8.77 22.16 -46.04
CA ALA A 2 8.55 22.08 -44.58
C ALA A 2 7.70 23.29 -44.15
N ILE A 3 6.67 23.08 -43.37
CA ILE A 3 5.88 24.17 -42.78
C ILE A 3 6.74 24.77 -41.66
N LEU A 4 7.11 26.03 -41.79
CA LEU A 4 7.95 26.75 -40.83
C LEU A 4 7.07 27.69 -40.00
N ASN A 5 7.43 27.87 -38.72
CA ASN A 5 6.83 28.87 -37.85
C ASN A 5 7.31 30.28 -38.20
N GLU A 6 6.80 31.33 -37.54
CA GLU A 6 7.16 32.74 -37.75
C GLU A 6 8.65 33.05 -37.57
N PHE A 7 9.42 32.15 -36.93
CA PHE A 7 10.88 32.25 -36.75
C PHE A 7 11.67 31.42 -37.77
N GLY A 8 11.01 30.88 -38.81
CA GLY A 8 11.68 30.08 -39.84
C GLY A 8 12.07 28.67 -39.39
N GLN A 9 11.54 28.16 -38.27
CA GLN A 9 11.83 26.84 -37.74
C GLN A 9 10.70 25.84 -38.09
N PRO A 10 10.98 24.54 -38.21
CA PRO A 10 9.96 23.54 -38.45
C PRO A 10 8.89 23.56 -37.34
N TYR A 11 7.62 23.54 -37.73
CA TYR A 11 6.52 23.49 -36.78
C TYR A 11 6.53 22.15 -36.06
N THR A 12 6.68 22.17 -34.75
CA THR A 12 6.58 20.98 -33.90
C THR A 12 5.26 21.00 -33.15
N PHE A 13 4.39 20.04 -33.43
CA PHE A 13 3.05 19.93 -32.79
C PHE A 13 3.08 19.46 -31.36
N ALA A 14 4.19 18.95 -30.85
CA ALA A 14 4.33 18.48 -29.47
C ALA A 14 5.13 19.49 -28.66
N HIS A 15 4.49 20.16 -27.69
CA HIS A 15 5.16 21.08 -26.75
C HIS A 15 6.32 20.44 -25.99
N ALA A 16 6.25 19.12 -25.75
CA ALA A 16 7.33 18.36 -25.12
C ALA A 16 8.57 18.21 -26.01
N ALA A 17 8.41 18.34 -27.35
CA ALA A 17 9.51 18.33 -28.32
C ALA A 17 10.02 19.73 -28.68
N ASP A 18 9.47 20.80 -28.09
CA ASP A 18 9.89 22.18 -28.30
C ASP A 18 11.28 22.42 -27.71
N ARG A 19 12.25 22.73 -28.58
CA ARG A 19 13.65 23.01 -28.22
C ARG A 19 13.90 24.45 -27.80
N SER A 20 12.93 25.16 -27.28
CA SER A 20 13.12 26.54 -26.85
C SER A 20 14.03 26.65 -25.64
N TYR A 21 14.91 27.65 -25.63
CA TYR A 21 15.86 27.95 -24.55
C TYR A 21 15.18 28.13 -23.18
N ARG A 22 13.91 28.54 -23.14
CA ARG A 22 13.15 28.79 -21.91
C ARG A 22 12.72 27.50 -21.16
N ARG A 23 12.79 26.34 -21.80
CA ARG A 23 12.37 25.05 -21.22
C ARG A 23 13.51 24.12 -20.85
N GLY A 24 14.75 24.61 -20.88
CA GLY A 24 15.93 23.84 -20.51
C GLY A 24 16.46 22.94 -21.63
N PRO A 25 17.60 22.25 -21.39
CA PRO A 25 18.20 21.36 -22.37
C PRO A 25 17.23 20.22 -22.68
N GLN A 26 16.86 20.11 -23.93
CA GLN A 26 16.01 19.03 -24.37
C GLN A 26 16.84 17.78 -24.56
N TYR A 27 16.31 16.73 -24.03
CA TYR A 27 16.82 15.38 -24.27
C TYR A 27 16.76 15.13 -25.77
N ALA A 28 17.86 14.67 -26.35
CA ALA A 28 17.84 14.18 -27.72
C ALA A 28 16.76 13.09 -27.79
N VAL A 29 15.84 13.22 -28.74
CA VAL A 29 14.84 12.17 -29.00
C VAL A 29 15.62 10.97 -29.51
N ARG A 30 15.91 10.06 -28.58
CA ARG A 30 16.42 8.73 -28.90
C ARG A 30 15.27 7.77 -28.68
N ASN A 31 15.04 6.88 -29.64
CA ASN A 31 14.23 5.68 -29.41
C ASN A 31 15.03 4.75 -28.49
N ASP A 32 15.18 5.16 -27.23
CA ASP A 32 15.94 4.39 -26.28
C ASP A 32 15.00 3.50 -25.49
N ASP A 33 15.41 2.28 -25.33
CA ASP A 33 14.94 1.30 -24.38
C ASP A 33 14.89 1.94 -22.97
N ILE A 34 13.86 1.60 -22.17
CA ILE A 34 13.72 2.10 -20.81
C ILE A 34 14.94 1.82 -19.93
N ASP A 35 15.59 0.68 -20.13
CA ASP A 35 16.81 0.30 -19.41
C ASP A 35 18.01 1.20 -19.73
N ARG A 36 17.97 1.89 -20.89
CA ARG A 36 18.96 2.91 -21.26
C ARG A 36 18.58 4.31 -20.79
N LEU A 37 17.28 4.60 -20.70
CA LEU A 37 16.78 5.87 -20.14
C LEU A 37 17.03 5.95 -18.64
N ILE A 38 16.91 4.83 -17.94
CA ILE A 38 17.15 4.71 -16.50
C ILE A 38 18.22 3.66 -16.28
N PRO A 39 19.50 4.02 -16.38
CA PRO A 39 20.60 3.10 -16.16
C PRO A 39 20.62 2.58 -14.72
N SER A 40 21.30 1.47 -14.50
CA SER A 40 21.39 0.79 -13.21
C SER A 40 21.73 1.70 -12.03
N HIS A 41 22.60 2.69 -12.24
CA HIS A 41 23.00 3.65 -11.20
C HIS A 41 21.79 4.51 -10.78
N ASP A 42 21.08 5.07 -11.77
CA ASP A 42 19.93 5.95 -11.53
C ASP A 42 18.79 5.16 -10.87
N ARG A 43 18.52 3.94 -11.33
CA ARG A 43 17.55 3.06 -10.69
C ARG A 43 17.85 2.81 -9.21
N ARG A 44 19.12 2.55 -8.86
CA ARG A 44 19.52 2.38 -7.45
C ARG A 44 19.32 3.63 -6.64
N THR A 45 19.64 4.78 -7.21
CA THR A 45 19.41 6.08 -6.57
C THR A 45 17.92 6.31 -6.32
N LEU A 46 17.06 6.02 -7.31
CA LEU A 46 15.61 6.09 -7.18
C LEU A 46 15.09 5.15 -6.09
N CYS A 47 15.56 3.91 -6.05
CA CYS A 47 15.19 2.95 -5.01
C CYS A 47 15.63 3.42 -3.62
N SER A 48 16.85 3.92 -3.48
CA SER A 48 17.37 4.45 -2.21
C SER A 48 16.55 5.65 -1.73
N LEU A 49 16.25 6.60 -2.62
CA LEU A 49 15.43 7.76 -2.31
C LEU A 49 14.00 7.36 -1.93
N SER A 50 13.39 6.42 -2.67
CA SER A 50 12.06 5.88 -2.37
C SER A 50 12.02 5.23 -0.97
N ASN A 51 13.00 4.43 -0.62
CA ASN A 51 13.13 3.84 0.71
C ASN A 51 13.24 4.90 1.81
N ARG A 52 14.07 5.92 1.58
CA ARG A 52 14.23 7.04 2.53
C ARG A 52 12.93 7.80 2.75
N LEU A 53 12.18 8.08 1.67
CA LEU A 53 10.89 8.75 1.75
C LEU A 53 9.82 7.87 2.42
N PHE A 54 9.79 6.58 2.12
CA PHE A 54 8.92 5.61 2.80
C PHE A 54 9.15 5.58 4.31
N MET A 55 10.38 5.75 4.78
CA MET A 55 10.69 5.79 6.21
C MET A 55 10.36 7.13 6.88
N ASN A 56 10.41 8.24 6.13
CA ASN A 56 10.31 9.58 6.70
C ASN A 56 8.98 10.31 6.41
N MET A 57 8.19 9.84 5.44
CA MET A 57 6.91 10.46 5.08
C MET A 57 5.74 9.52 5.37
N GLY A 58 4.83 9.97 6.23
CA GLY A 58 3.70 9.16 6.70
C GLY A 58 2.70 8.81 5.60
N VAL A 59 2.31 9.77 4.76
CA VAL A 59 1.26 9.57 3.74
C VAL A 59 1.66 8.58 2.64
N PRO A 60 2.82 8.74 1.96
CA PRO A 60 3.26 7.75 0.97
C PRO A 60 3.40 6.35 1.56
N ARG A 61 3.93 6.24 2.78
CA ARG A 61 4.04 4.97 3.51
C ARG A 61 2.67 4.35 3.76
N ALA A 62 1.73 5.13 4.30
CA ALA A 62 0.39 4.64 4.62
C ALA A 62 -0.36 4.15 3.37
N CYS A 63 -0.24 4.85 2.24
CA CYS A 63 -0.86 4.44 0.99
C CYS A 63 -0.33 3.10 0.46
N ILE A 64 0.99 2.87 0.55
CA ILE A 64 1.60 1.58 0.17
C ILE A 64 1.12 0.47 1.10
N LEU A 65 1.11 0.71 2.42
CA LEU A 65 0.68 -0.29 3.40
C LEU A 65 -0.79 -0.63 3.24
N GLN A 66 -1.69 0.36 3.14
CA GLN A 66 -3.11 0.12 2.91
C GLN A 66 -3.37 -0.70 1.64
N LYS A 67 -2.73 -0.36 0.52
CA LYS A 67 -2.84 -1.16 -0.70
C LYS A 67 -2.41 -2.61 -0.48
N SER A 68 -1.33 -2.83 0.27
CA SER A 68 -0.84 -4.17 0.60
C SER A 68 -1.82 -4.93 1.49
N ASP A 69 -2.34 -4.29 2.54
CA ASP A 69 -3.29 -4.89 3.49
C ASP A 69 -4.57 -5.36 2.78
N TYR A 70 -5.13 -4.52 1.89
CA TYR A 70 -6.31 -4.90 1.10
C TYR A 70 -6.00 -5.92 -0.01
N ALA A 71 -4.77 -5.99 -0.50
CA ALA A 71 -4.41 -6.97 -1.52
C ALA A 71 -4.14 -8.37 -0.94
N VAL A 72 -3.61 -8.45 0.27
CA VAL A 72 -3.20 -9.70 0.91
C VAL A 72 -4.22 -10.17 1.94
N GLY A 73 -4.53 -9.36 2.96
CA GLY A 73 -5.49 -9.71 4.03
C GLY A 73 -5.22 -11.08 4.64
N GLU A 74 -6.27 -11.73 5.09
CA GLU A 74 -6.23 -13.09 5.68
C GLU A 74 -6.59 -14.20 4.69
N ALA A 75 -6.85 -13.86 3.43
CA ALA A 75 -7.21 -14.84 2.39
C ALA A 75 -5.96 -15.57 1.82
N TRP A 76 -5.92 -15.85 0.54
CA TRP A 76 -4.82 -16.59 -0.11
C TRP A 76 -4.74 -18.06 0.29
N LEU A 77 -5.90 -18.65 0.63
CA LEU A 77 -6.00 -20.09 0.83
C LEU A 77 -5.91 -20.83 -0.51
N PRO A 78 -5.18 -21.95 -0.58
CA PRO A 78 -5.05 -22.71 -1.81
C PRO A 78 -6.32 -23.50 -2.09
N ALA A 79 -6.77 -23.49 -3.34
CA ALA A 79 -7.84 -24.31 -3.85
C ALA A 79 -7.35 -25.07 -5.07
N TYR A 80 -7.72 -26.36 -5.16
CA TYR A 80 -7.39 -27.18 -6.32
C TYR A 80 -8.51 -27.11 -7.34
N VAL A 81 -8.18 -26.78 -8.58
CA VAL A 81 -9.14 -26.65 -9.70
C VAL A 81 -8.97 -27.75 -10.76
N GLY A 82 -8.31 -28.85 -10.40
CA GLY A 82 -8.09 -30.00 -11.27
C GLY A 82 -9.16 -31.08 -11.09
N PRO A 83 -9.03 -32.21 -11.85
CA PRO A 83 -10.04 -33.27 -11.86
C PRO A 83 -10.16 -34.07 -10.57
N ASP A 84 -9.10 -34.12 -9.74
CA ASP A 84 -9.06 -34.89 -8.49
C ASP A 84 -9.50 -34.04 -7.30
N ALA A 85 -10.75 -33.56 -7.27
CA ALA A 85 -11.21 -32.55 -6.30
C ALA A 85 -10.97 -32.95 -4.83
N ASP A 86 -11.30 -34.19 -4.43
CA ASP A 86 -11.16 -34.63 -3.04
C ASP A 86 -9.68 -34.73 -2.60
N ARG A 87 -8.83 -35.31 -3.47
CA ARG A 87 -7.38 -35.36 -3.22
C ARG A 87 -6.78 -33.96 -3.21
N GLY A 88 -7.24 -33.10 -4.10
CA GLY A 88 -6.85 -31.72 -4.19
C GLY A 88 -7.19 -30.93 -2.93
N LYS A 89 -8.41 -31.08 -2.39
CA LYS A 89 -8.81 -30.46 -1.10
C LYS A 89 -7.91 -30.96 0.05
N ALA A 90 -7.69 -32.27 0.14
CA ALA A 90 -6.80 -32.82 1.16
C ALA A 90 -5.37 -32.30 1.03
N ALA A 91 -4.84 -32.21 -0.19
CA ALA A 91 -3.53 -31.66 -0.47
C ALA A 91 -3.45 -30.17 -0.10
N ALA A 92 -4.44 -29.36 -0.47
CA ALA A 92 -4.52 -27.96 -0.13
C ALA A 92 -4.49 -27.73 1.39
N LYS A 93 -5.32 -28.46 2.13
CA LYS A 93 -5.39 -28.41 3.60
C LYS A 93 -4.05 -28.77 4.26
N THR A 94 -3.44 -29.86 3.79
CA THR A 94 -2.12 -30.30 4.30
C THR A 94 -1.03 -29.26 4.00
N MET A 95 -1.01 -28.69 2.80
CA MET A 95 -0.05 -27.66 2.40
C MET A 95 -0.23 -26.38 3.23
N ALA A 96 -1.46 -25.91 3.43
CA ALA A 96 -1.73 -24.73 4.24
C ALA A 96 -1.29 -24.92 5.70
N GLY A 97 -1.49 -26.10 6.29
CA GLY A 97 -1.05 -26.39 7.66
C GLY A 97 0.45 -26.63 7.80
N LEU A 98 1.08 -27.27 6.82
CA LEU A 98 2.48 -27.68 6.90
C LEU A 98 3.45 -26.60 6.39
N TRP A 99 3.14 -26.00 5.26
CA TRP A 99 4.08 -25.14 4.54
C TRP A 99 3.91 -23.65 4.86
N TYR A 100 2.69 -23.14 4.98
CA TYR A 100 2.43 -21.71 5.19
C TYR A 100 3.14 -21.12 6.41
N PRO A 101 3.17 -21.79 7.59
CA PRO A 101 3.83 -21.24 8.77
C PRO A 101 5.34 -21.13 8.69
N GLN A 102 5.99 -21.90 7.78
CA GLN A 102 7.44 -22.03 7.73
C GLN A 102 8.00 -22.05 6.29
N CYS A 103 7.31 -21.35 5.39
CA CYS A 103 7.69 -21.29 3.99
C CYS A 103 8.93 -20.43 3.73
N ASP A 104 9.41 -19.65 4.71
CA ASP A 104 10.62 -18.84 4.56
C ASP A 104 11.91 -19.58 4.94
N THR A 105 13.05 -19.06 4.46
CA THR A 105 14.39 -19.60 4.79
C THR A 105 14.89 -19.17 6.17
N ARG A 106 14.19 -18.31 6.88
CA ARG A 106 14.56 -17.82 8.21
C ARG A 106 13.96 -18.61 9.36
N GLY A 107 13.39 -19.79 9.05
CA GLY A 107 12.84 -20.69 10.04
C GLY A 107 11.45 -20.32 10.55
N GLY A 108 10.61 -19.72 9.71
CA GLY A 108 9.22 -19.37 10.04
C GLY A 108 9.05 -18.00 10.70
N ILE A 109 10.03 -17.10 10.56
CA ILE A 109 9.87 -15.70 10.97
C ILE A 109 8.81 -15.01 10.11
N PHE A 110 8.76 -15.37 8.82
CA PHE A 110 7.74 -14.92 7.89
C PHE A 110 6.86 -16.11 7.49
N ASP A 111 5.60 -16.03 7.79
CA ASP A 111 4.59 -16.93 7.25
C ASP A 111 4.24 -16.55 5.79
N TRP A 112 3.37 -17.34 5.17
CA TRP A 112 2.96 -17.14 3.79
C TRP A 112 2.34 -15.76 3.55
N TRP A 113 1.47 -15.30 4.44
CA TRP A 113 0.81 -13.99 4.32
C TRP A 113 1.80 -12.84 4.46
N LYS A 114 2.71 -12.94 5.41
CA LYS A 114 3.74 -11.92 5.61
C LYS A 114 4.72 -11.83 4.43
N MET A 115 5.02 -12.96 3.79
CA MET A 115 5.82 -12.96 2.57
C MET A 115 5.11 -12.27 1.40
N LEU A 116 3.81 -12.49 1.24
CA LEU A 116 2.99 -11.80 0.23
C LEU A 116 2.90 -10.30 0.52
N GLU A 117 2.65 -9.91 1.77
CA GLU A 117 2.60 -8.52 2.22
C GLU A 117 3.93 -7.79 1.94
N LEU A 118 5.05 -8.36 2.39
CA LEU A 118 6.38 -7.80 2.15
C LEU A 118 6.67 -7.67 0.65
N SER A 119 6.22 -8.62 -0.15
CA SER A 119 6.38 -8.57 -1.60
C SER A 119 5.53 -7.48 -2.23
N SER A 120 4.29 -7.31 -1.77
CA SER A 120 3.42 -6.24 -2.21
C SER A 120 4.01 -4.86 -1.91
N VAL A 121 4.52 -4.67 -0.69
CA VAL A 121 5.19 -3.43 -0.28
C VAL A 121 6.47 -3.19 -1.08
N ALA A 122 7.29 -4.21 -1.30
CA ALA A 122 8.56 -4.08 -2.02
C ALA A 122 8.37 -3.68 -3.49
N ILE A 123 7.32 -4.17 -4.16
CA ILE A 123 7.02 -3.78 -5.54
C ILE A 123 6.73 -2.27 -5.64
N ASP A 124 6.03 -1.68 -4.69
CA ASP A 124 5.74 -0.24 -4.71
C ASP A 124 6.90 0.60 -4.18
N ARG A 125 7.58 0.15 -3.13
CA ARG A 125 8.67 0.87 -2.48
C ARG A 125 9.99 0.79 -3.24
N ASP A 126 10.39 -0.45 -3.63
CA ASP A 126 11.69 -0.73 -4.24
C ASP A 126 11.59 -0.97 -5.75
N GLY A 127 10.36 -1.08 -6.27
CA GLY A 127 10.05 -1.39 -7.67
C GLY A 127 9.95 -2.89 -7.95
N GLU A 128 10.62 -3.74 -7.18
CA GLU A 128 10.71 -5.18 -7.44
C GLU A 128 11.13 -5.96 -6.19
N ILE A 129 10.89 -7.27 -6.25
CA ILE A 129 11.41 -8.25 -5.30
C ILE A 129 11.64 -9.59 -6.02
N PHE A 130 12.58 -10.37 -5.53
CA PHE A 130 12.86 -11.70 -6.05
C PHE A 130 12.56 -12.76 -4.99
N TRP A 131 11.89 -13.82 -5.39
CA TRP A 131 11.69 -15.01 -4.59
C TRP A 131 12.62 -16.09 -5.11
N LEU A 132 13.57 -16.52 -4.32
CA LEU A 132 14.43 -17.64 -4.62
C LEU A 132 13.83 -18.92 -4.03
N LEU A 133 13.58 -19.92 -4.87
CA LEU A 133 13.06 -21.21 -4.49
C LEU A 133 14.22 -22.09 -4.01
N VAL A 134 14.22 -22.45 -2.74
CA VAL A 134 15.32 -23.17 -2.09
C VAL A 134 14.81 -24.47 -1.48
N LYS A 135 15.42 -25.60 -1.81
CA LYS A 135 15.22 -26.83 -1.08
C LYS A 135 16.25 -26.89 0.05
N GLY A 136 15.79 -26.89 1.30
CA GLY A 136 16.66 -27.00 2.48
C GLY A 136 17.38 -28.35 2.54
N ALA A 137 18.39 -28.45 3.40
CA ALA A 137 19.12 -29.72 3.62
C ALA A 137 18.20 -30.82 4.21
N ASP A 138 17.14 -30.42 4.88
CA ASP A 138 16.05 -31.26 5.40
C ASP A 138 15.01 -31.66 4.33
N GLY A 139 15.25 -31.32 3.07
CA GLY A 139 14.34 -31.55 1.96
C GLY A 139 13.14 -30.61 1.91
N PHE A 140 12.97 -29.70 2.89
CA PHE A 140 11.81 -28.83 2.99
C PHE A 140 11.90 -27.67 1.97
N PRO A 141 10.85 -27.44 1.13
CA PRO A 141 10.82 -26.32 0.19
C PRO A 141 10.61 -25.00 0.93
N ARG A 142 11.50 -24.05 0.71
CA ARG A 142 11.46 -22.70 1.30
C ARG A 142 11.64 -21.63 0.24
N ILE A 143 11.20 -20.44 0.55
CA ILE A 143 11.37 -19.26 -0.28
C ILE A 143 12.29 -18.27 0.45
N GLN A 144 13.29 -17.79 -0.26
CA GLN A 144 14.11 -16.67 0.21
C GLN A 144 13.69 -15.39 -0.51
N LEU A 145 13.28 -14.38 0.25
CA LEU A 145 13.03 -13.05 -0.30
C LEU A 145 14.36 -12.33 -0.50
N ILE A 146 14.62 -11.90 -1.71
CA ILE A 146 15.82 -11.14 -2.07
C ILE A 146 15.41 -9.74 -2.52
N PRO A 147 15.86 -8.68 -1.80
CA PRO A 147 15.51 -7.30 -2.15
C PRO A 147 16.24 -6.84 -3.43
N SER A 148 15.64 -5.82 -4.11
CA SER A 148 16.12 -5.25 -5.37
C SER A 148 17.62 -4.93 -5.40
N HIS A 149 18.15 -4.34 -4.33
CA HIS A 149 19.56 -3.90 -4.27
C HIS A 149 20.57 -5.04 -4.32
N ARG A 150 20.17 -6.28 -4.04
CA ARG A 150 21.03 -7.46 -4.12
C ARG A 150 21.13 -8.04 -5.53
N CYS A 151 20.20 -7.73 -6.43
CA CYS A 151 20.36 -8.07 -7.83
C CYS A 151 21.32 -7.07 -8.46
N TYR A 152 22.50 -7.52 -8.78
CA TYR A 152 23.66 -6.67 -9.04
C TYR A 152 24.19 -6.84 -10.46
N GLY A 153 24.38 -5.70 -11.13
CA GLY A 153 25.12 -5.61 -12.38
C GLY A 153 26.00 -4.38 -12.36
N SER A 154 27.16 -4.43 -12.98
CA SER A 154 28.13 -3.33 -13.03
C SER A 154 27.71 -2.18 -13.97
N GLY A 155 26.42 -2.08 -14.33
CA GLY A 155 25.86 -1.02 -15.18
C GLY A 155 26.19 -1.22 -16.66
N GLY A 156 25.15 -1.18 -17.48
CA GLY A 156 25.26 -1.35 -18.93
C GLY A 156 25.24 -2.80 -19.40
N ASP A 157 25.08 -2.92 -20.71
CA ASP A 157 25.10 -4.20 -21.42
C ASP A 157 26.53 -4.71 -21.56
N TYR A 158 26.80 -5.88 -20.99
CA TYR A 158 28.08 -6.58 -21.22
C TYR A 158 27.84 -8.08 -21.33
N LYS A 159 28.89 -8.82 -21.68
CA LYS A 159 28.82 -10.28 -21.75
C LYS A 159 29.41 -10.89 -20.48
N VAL A 160 28.78 -11.94 -20.00
CA VAL A 160 29.31 -12.72 -18.88
C VAL A 160 30.66 -13.35 -19.29
N GLU A 161 31.70 -13.09 -18.52
CA GLU A 161 33.08 -13.54 -18.87
C GLU A 161 33.38 -14.95 -18.39
N GLU A 162 32.78 -15.36 -17.25
CA GLU A 162 33.07 -16.66 -16.62
C GLU A 162 31.77 -17.35 -16.15
N GLY A 163 31.88 -18.65 -15.84
CA GLY A 163 30.80 -19.45 -15.29
C GLY A 163 29.91 -20.11 -16.34
N PRO A 164 28.78 -20.69 -15.90
CA PRO A 164 27.88 -21.48 -16.77
C PRO A 164 27.18 -20.67 -17.83
N PHE A 165 27.09 -19.34 -17.64
CA PHE A 165 26.44 -18.40 -18.56
C PHE A 165 27.44 -17.57 -19.36
N LYS A 166 28.68 -18.01 -19.51
CA LYS A 166 29.70 -17.31 -20.30
C LYS A 166 29.21 -17.00 -21.70
N GLY A 167 29.41 -15.76 -22.12
CA GLY A 167 29.03 -15.25 -23.44
C GLY A 167 27.57 -14.78 -23.56
N TYR A 168 26.75 -14.99 -22.53
CA TYR A 168 25.39 -14.44 -22.49
C TYR A 168 25.39 -12.92 -22.19
N ARG A 169 24.43 -12.21 -22.75
CA ARG A 169 24.21 -10.79 -22.46
C ARG A 169 23.72 -10.67 -21.01
N ILE A 170 24.30 -9.77 -20.24
CA ILE A 170 23.82 -9.38 -18.94
C ILE A 170 23.52 -7.89 -18.93
N ASN A 171 22.37 -7.51 -18.40
CA ASN A 171 21.97 -6.13 -18.17
C ASN A 171 21.40 -6.00 -16.76
N ASP A 172 21.96 -5.09 -15.97
CA ASP A 172 21.54 -4.76 -14.59
C ASP A 172 21.26 -6.00 -13.70
N GLY A 173 22.12 -7.00 -13.78
CA GLY A 173 22.04 -8.25 -13.00
C GLY A 173 21.13 -9.32 -13.60
N ILE A 174 20.49 -9.09 -14.72
CA ILE A 174 19.71 -10.12 -15.43
C ILE A 174 20.51 -10.63 -16.64
N ILE A 175 20.70 -11.93 -16.69
CA ILE A 175 21.38 -12.63 -17.77
C ILE A 175 20.30 -13.11 -18.75
N TYR A 176 20.46 -12.79 -20.03
CA TYR A 176 19.44 -13.05 -21.05
C TYR A 176 19.88 -14.10 -22.08
N PHE A 177 18.94 -14.93 -22.48
CA PHE A 177 19.06 -15.67 -23.74
C PHE A 177 19.02 -14.72 -24.94
N ARG A 178 19.44 -15.21 -26.09
CA ARG A 178 19.33 -14.44 -27.37
C ARG A 178 17.89 -13.99 -27.70
N SER A 179 16.90 -14.71 -27.18
CA SER A 179 15.46 -14.39 -27.36
C SER A 179 14.98 -13.24 -26.47
N GLY A 180 15.81 -12.66 -25.61
CA GLY A 180 15.40 -11.68 -24.61
C GLY A 180 14.78 -12.26 -23.35
N ARG A 181 14.61 -13.58 -23.26
CA ARG A 181 14.12 -14.26 -22.06
C ARG A 181 15.22 -14.30 -20.99
N PRO A 182 14.92 -14.06 -19.70
CA PRO A 182 15.86 -14.27 -18.61
C PRO A 182 16.37 -15.72 -18.54
N ALA A 183 17.69 -15.89 -18.52
CA ALA A 183 18.38 -17.17 -18.34
C ALA A 183 18.78 -17.38 -16.89
N ALA A 184 19.29 -16.32 -16.24
CA ALA A 184 19.71 -16.34 -14.84
C ALA A 184 19.65 -14.93 -14.24
N TYR A 185 19.76 -14.87 -12.94
CA TYR A 185 19.86 -13.63 -12.17
C TYR A 185 21.16 -13.64 -11.37
N ARG A 186 21.86 -12.52 -11.40
CA ARG A 186 23.10 -12.30 -10.67
C ARG A 186 22.82 -11.60 -9.35
N PHE A 187 23.08 -12.28 -8.25
CA PHE A 187 22.90 -11.74 -6.92
C PHE A 187 24.22 -11.56 -6.20
N ASN A 188 24.32 -10.49 -5.42
CA ASN A 188 25.40 -10.29 -4.47
C ASN A 188 24.92 -10.74 -3.09
N SER A 189 25.45 -11.83 -2.59
CA SER A 189 25.17 -12.38 -1.25
C SER A 189 26.17 -11.94 -0.19
N GLY A 190 27.19 -11.18 -0.59
CA GLY A 190 28.25 -10.72 0.33
C GLY A 190 27.74 -9.79 1.42
N THR A 191 28.39 -9.88 2.58
CA THR A 191 28.23 -8.99 3.73
C THR A 191 29.57 -8.35 4.03
N ASP A 192 29.55 -7.20 4.74
CA ASP A 192 30.74 -6.53 5.26
C ASP A 192 31.79 -6.15 4.19
N GLY A 193 31.32 -5.67 3.03
CA GLY A 193 32.21 -5.18 1.97
C GLY A 193 32.87 -6.28 1.12
N LYS A 194 32.59 -7.55 1.38
CA LYS A 194 33.01 -8.65 0.52
C LYS A 194 31.88 -8.96 -0.47
N GLU A 195 32.14 -8.78 -1.75
CA GLU A 195 31.21 -9.18 -2.80
C GLU A 195 31.29 -10.70 -3.02
N VAL A 196 30.17 -11.37 -2.89
CA VAL A 196 30.01 -12.78 -3.27
C VAL A 196 28.94 -12.84 -4.34
N ILE A 197 29.36 -12.90 -5.58
CA ILE A 197 28.49 -12.90 -6.75
C ILE A 197 28.09 -14.33 -7.07
N THR A 198 26.79 -14.56 -7.20
CA THR A 198 26.23 -15.86 -7.56
C THR A 198 25.22 -15.70 -8.68
N ASP A 199 25.37 -16.47 -9.75
CA ASP A 199 24.42 -16.52 -10.87
C ASP A 199 23.43 -17.66 -10.62
N ILE A 200 22.15 -17.34 -10.45
CA ILE A 200 21.08 -18.30 -10.15
C ILE A 200 20.19 -18.46 -11.38
N PRO A 201 19.92 -19.71 -11.82
CA PRO A 201 19.04 -19.96 -12.97
C PRO A 201 17.66 -19.30 -12.79
N ALA A 202 17.11 -18.77 -13.86
CA ALA A 202 15.78 -18.15 -13.83
C ALA A 202 14.63 -19.13 -13.52
N ALA A 203 14.89 -20.44 -13.63
CA ALA A 203 13.94 -21.48 -13.21
C ALA A 203 13.67 -21.44 -11.69
N ASP A 204 14.70 -21.10 -10.90
CA ASP A 204 14.66 -21.09 -9.44
C ASP A 204 14.32 -19.72 -8.86
N VAL A 205 14.10 -18.71 -9.73
CA VAL A 205 13.80 -17.34 -9.30
C VAL A 205 12.43 -16.90 -9.83
N ILE A 206 11.63 -16.32 -8.96
CA ILE A 206 10.39 -15.60 -9.33
C ILE A 206 10.67 -14.12 -9.17
N HIS A 207 10.70 -13.39 -10.28
CA HIS A 207 10.90 -11.95 -10.29
C HIS A 207 9.54 -11.24 -10.32
N LEU A 208 9.26 -10.47 -9.28
CA LEU A 208 8.02 -9.71 -9.12
C LEU A 208 8.31 -8.23 -9.28
N PHE A 209 7.69 -7.61 -10.27
CA PHE A 209 7.73 -6.17 -10.49
C PHE A 209 6.52 -5.73 -11.31
N ASP A 210 6.29 -4.44 -11.44
CA ASP A 210 5.20 -3.86 -12.23
C ASP A 210 5.78 -3.20 -13.50
N PRO A 211 5.84 -3.91 -14.64
CA PRO A 211 6.37 -3.34 -15.86
C PRO A 211 5.43 -2.27 -16.43
N THR A 212 5.98 -1.12 -16.78
CA THR A 212 5.28 -0.03 -17.49
C THR A 212 5.67 0.03 -18.96
N HIS A 213 6.77 -0.64 -19.34
CA HIS A 213 7.28 -0.70 -20.72
C HIS A 213 7.51 -2.16 -21.12
N CYS A 214 7.31 -2.47 -22.42
CA CYS A 214 7.41 -3.85 -22.93
C CYS A 214 8.80 -4.48 -22.77
N GLU A 215 9.86 -3.67 -22.88
CA GLU A 215 11.26 -4.13 -22.80
C GLU A 215 11.88 -3.93 -21.41
N GLN A 216 11.09 -3.51 -20.44
CA GLN A 216 11.57 -3.25 -19.10
C GLN A 216 12.02 -4.55 -18.41
N GLY A 217 13.30 -4.64 -18.08
CA GLY A 217 13.88 -5.79 -17.38
C GLY A 217 13.80 -5.67 -15.85
N ARG A 218 13.86 -4.45 -15.31
CA ARG A 218 13.93 -4.18 -13.86
C ARG A 218 12.77 -3.30 -13.40
N GLY A 219 12.33 -3.51 -12.16
CA GLY A 219 11.28 -2.71 -11.53
C GLY A 219 11.73 -1.30 -11.15
N LEU A 220 10.77 -0.36 -11.14
CA LEU A 220 10.95 1.01 -10.67
C LEU A 220 9.97 1.29 -9.52
N PRO A 221 10.40 2.04 -8.49
CA PRO A 221 9.51 2.45 -7.41
C PRO A 221 8.26 3.17 -7.93
N ALA A 222 7.11 2.92 -7.31
CA ALA A 222 5.83 3.48 -7.75
C ALA A 222 5.80 5.01 -7.73
N PHE A 223 6.61 5.63 -6.87
CA PHE A 223 6.71 7.09 -6.72
C PHE A 223 7.80 7.72 -7.60
N THR A 224 8.42 7.00 -8.53
CA THR A 224 9.52 7.49 -9.37
C THR A 224 9.22 8.85 -10.00
N HIS A 225 7.98 9.06 -10.47
CA HIS A 225 7.53 10.31 -11.09
C HIS A 225 7.50 11.51 -10.13
N ALA A 226 7.42 11.27 -8.83
CA ALA A 226 7.21 12.31 -7.82
C ALA A 226 8.30 12.35 -6.73
N LEU A 227 9.33 11.50 -6.81
CA LEU A 227 10.36 11.41 -5.77
C LEU A 227 11.04 12.75 -5.48
N GLU A 228 11.34 13.54 -6.52
CA GLU A 228 11.98 14.86 -6.35
C GLU A 228 11.02 15.85 -5.68
N SER A 229 9.75 15.87 -6.08
CA SER A 229 8.72 16.73 -5.49
C SER A 229 8.46 16.36 -4.02
N LEU A 230 8.42 15.07 -3.69
CA LEU A 230 8.28 14.60 -2.31
C LEU A 230 9.50 14.98 -1.45
N LYS A 231 10.71 14.85 -2.00
CA LYS A 231 11.94 15.27 -1.33
C LYS A 231 11.93 16.78 -1.03
N MET A 232 11.54 17.60 -2.00
CA MET A 232 11.42 19.05 -1.82
C MET A 232 10.34 19.41 -0.80
N SER A 233 9.22 18.70 -0.80
CA SER A 233 8.17 18.84 0.22
C SER A 233 8.68 18.53 1.63
N LEU A 234 9.52 17.49 1.79
CA LEU A 234 10.11 17.15 3.07
C LEU A 234 11.03 18.27 3.57
N PHE A 235 11.91 18.79 2.71
CA PHE A 235 12.80 19.92 3.06
C PHE A 235 12.01 21.20 3.38
N SER A 236 10.99 21.53 2.58
CA SER A 236 10.13 22.68 2.85
C SER A 236 9.43 22.58 4.20
N THR A 237 9.05 21.38 4.62
CA THR A 237 8.44 21.14 5.94
C THR A 237 9.48 21.34 7.06
N GLU A 238 10.72 20.92 6.84
CA GLU A 238 11.82 21.11 7.78
C GLU A 238 12.19 22.59 7.92
N ASP A 239 12.30 23.31 6.81
CA ASP A 239 12.56 24.76 6.77
C ASP A 239 11.45 25.53 7.49
N GLU A 240 10.18 25.13 7.30
CA GLU A 240 9.06 25.76 7.98
C GLU A 240 9.11 25.52 9.50
N ARG A 241 9.50 24.33 9.94
CA ARG A 241 9.71 24.05 11.37
C ARG A 241 10.81 24.92 11.97
N ILE A 242 11.92 25.05 11.25
CA ILE A 242 13.04 25.93 11.67
C ILE A 242 12.55 27.38 11.76
N ARG A 243 11.81 27.84 10.74
CA ARG A 243 11.25 29.18 10.74
C ARG A 243 10.32 29.42 11.92
N GLN A 244 9.40 28.50 12.20
CA GLN A 244 8.50 28.58 13.35
C GLN A 244 9.25 28.59 14.68
N GLN A 245 10.36 27.82 14.80
CA GLN A 245 11.21 27.85 15.98
C GLN A 245 11.90 29.20 16.16
N ILE A 246 12.38 29.81 15.09
CA ILE A 246 13.02 31.15 15.13
C ILE A 246 11.98 32.19 15.55
N ILE A 247 10.81 32.17 14.88
CA ILE A 247 9.74 33.12 15.13
C ILE A 247 9.21 32.99 16.56
N SER A 248 9.01 31.76 17.07
CA SER A 248 8.57 31.56 18.45
C SER A 248 9.55 32.07 19.53
N ARG A 249 10.79 32.30 19.15
CA ARG A 249 11.84 32.84 20.04
C ARG A 249 11.97 34.34 19.92
N LEU A 250 11.55 34.95 18.81
CA LEU A 250 11.61 36.39 18.56
C LEU A 250 10.21 36.98 18.78
N HIS A 251 10.04 37.82 19.82
CA HIS A 251 8.73 38.39 20.16
C HIS A 251 8.58 39.84 19.68
N LEU A 252 9.67 40.58 19.65
CA LEU A 252 9.66 42.02 19.36
C LEU A 252 10.79 42.40 18.42
N THR A 253 10.51 43.31 17.51
CA THR A 253 11.55 44.01 16.71
C THR A 253 11.54 45.46 17.08
N VAL A 254 12.67 45.96 17.52
CA VAL A 254 12.88 47.36 17.85
C VAL A 254 13.70 48.00 16.75
N PHE A 255 13.15 49.03 16.13
CA PHE A 255 13.86 49.86 15.17
C PHE A 255 14.40 51.11 15.91
N ASN A 256 15.68 51.30 15.91
CA ASN A 256 16.35 52.50 16.49
C ASN A 256 17.43 53.00 15.56
N ASP A 257 17.91 54.23 15.80
CA ASP A 257 18.89 54.90 14.92
C ASP A 257 20.24 54.19 14.84
N THR A 258 20.59 53.41 15.85
CA THR A 258 21.89 52.73 15.93
C THR A 258 21.88 51.28 15.55
N GLY A 259 20.67 50.63 15.49
CA GLY A 259 20.57 49.18 15.32
C GLY A 259 21.19 48.36 16.46
N ALA A 260 21.49 49.01 17.58
CA ALA A 260 22.07 48.38 18.76
C ALA A 260 21.14 48.53 19.96
N PRO A 261 21.17 47.58 20.92
CA PRO A 261 20.38 47.69 22.13
C PRO A 261 20.73 48.96 22.90
N ASP A 262 19.74 49.69 23.36
CA ASP A 262 19.94 50.82 24.23
C ASP A 262 20.38 50.32 25.61
N LEU A 263 21.50 50.84 26.14
CA LEU A 263 22.12 50.40 27.39
C LEU A 263 21.24 50.67 28.62
N ASP A 264 20.27 51.58 28.48
CA ASP A 264 19.35 51.98 29.55
C ASP A 264 17.97 51.24 29.45
N ASP A 265 17.78 50.39 28.45
CA ASP A 265 16.53 49.62 28.30
C ASP A 265 16.53 48.44 29.28
N PRO A 266 15.52 48.31 30.16
CA PRO A 266 15.43 47.20 31.12
C PRO A 266 15.35 45.83 30.44
N MET A 267 14.97 45.75 29.17
CA MET A 267 15.00 44.49 28.39
C MET A 267 16.42 44.07 27.97
N THR A 268 17.40 44.98 28.00
CA THR A 268 18.78 44.68 27.67
C THR A 268 19.54 43.98 28.81
N GLU A 269 19.03 44.05 30.04
CA GLU A 269 19.63 43.35 31.20
C GLU A 269 19.57 41.81 31.09
N LEU A 270 18.67 41.28 30.30
CA LEU A 270 18.54 39.83 30.12
C LEU A 270 19.68 39.21 29.25
N ASP A 271 20.43 40.00 28.49
CA ASP A 271 21.44 39.51 27.54
C ASP A 271 22.91 39.73 28.00
N ARG A 272 23.14 40.22 29.24
CA ARG A 272 24.46 40.52 29.78
C ARG A 272 25.29 39.33 30.25
N THR A 273 24.83 38.10 30.05
CA THR A 273 25.54 36.89 30.51
C THR A 273 26.33 36.19 29.42
N THR A 274 26.95 36.90 28.49
CA THR A 274 28.05 36.33 27.73
C THR A 274 29.36 36.72 28.37
N ALA A 275 30.08 35.73 28.89
CA ALA A 275 31.26 35.82 29.74
C ALA A 275 32.51 36.45 29.08
N ASP A 276 32.41 37.04 27.90
CA ASP A 276 33.58 37.47 27.10
C ASP A 276 33.61 38.96 26.71
N GLY A 277 32.77 39.82 27.30
CA GLY A 277 32.97 41.28 27.18
C GLY A 277 32.97 41.88 25.76
N THR A 278 32.72 41.14 24.76
CA THR A 278 32.46 41.57 23.37
C THR A 278 30.98 41.67 23.15
N ALA A 279 30.48 42.86 22.82
CA ALA A 279 29.11 43.07 22.33
C ALA A 279 28.94 42.33 21.00
N GLY A 280 28.81 41.04 21.06
CA GLY A 280 28.54 40.18 19.94
C GLY A 280 27.09 39.79 20.00
N PHE A 281 26.32 40.12 18.96
CA PHE A 281 25.01 39.57 18.74
C PHE A 281 25.12 38.04 18.82
N SER A 282 24.56 37.45 19.89
CA SER A 282 24.45 36.01 19.94
C SER A 282 23.51 35.54 18.80
N SER A 283 24.03 34.78 17.89
CA SER A 283 23.23 34.16 16.82
C SER A 283 22.23 33.12 17.33
N LYS A 284 22.14 32.91 18.65
CA LYS A 284 21.18 32.03 19.30
C LYS A 284 19.97 32.84 19.73
N ALA A 285 18.88 32.71 18.98
CA ALA A 285 17.59 33.28 19.38
C ALA A 285 17.09 32.60 20.66
N PHE A 286 16.88 33.39 21.71
CA PHE A 286 16.29 32.93 22.98
C PHE A 286 14.76 33.07 22.95
N PRO A 287 13.98 32.27 23.68
CA PRO A 287 12.58 32.55 23.90
C PRO A 287 12.39 33.93 24.53
N GLY A 288 11.63 34.83 23.85
CA GLY A 288 11.47 36.22 24.30
C GLY A 288 12.54 37.20 23.82
N GLY A 289 13.38 36.79 22.85
CA GLY A 289 14.41 37.67 22.28
C GLY A 289 13.86 38.89 21.57
N VAL A 290 14.55 39.99 21.64
CA VAL A 290 14.26 41.24 20.96
C VAL A 290 15.28 41.46 19.85
N MET A 291 14.85 41.82 18.68
CA MET A 291 15.67 42.11 17.52
C MET A 291 15.75 43.64 17.36
N TYR A 292 16.94 44.19 17.34
CA TYR A 292 17.18 45.62 17.09
C TYR A 292 17.63 45.84 15.65
N LEU A 293 16.96 46.78 14.96
CA LEU A 293 17.26 47.12 13.57
C LEU A 293 17.45 48.65 13.45
N PRO A 294 18.39 49.12 12.61
CA PRO A 294 18.58 50.56 12.36
C PRO A 294 17.33 51.10 11.65
N ALA A 295 16.82 52.24 12.07
CA ALA A 295 15.70 52.96 11.50
C ALA A 295 16.05 54.42 11.23
N ASP A 296 15.52 54.98 10.15
CA ASP A 296 15.71 56.39 9.77
C ASP A 296 14.93 57.32 10.71
N GLY A 297 15.49 57.61 11.87
CA GLY A 297 15.03 58.70 12.75
C GLY A 297 13.75 58.51 13.56
N ASN A 298 13.08 57.40 13.47
CA ASN A 298 11.86 57.09 14.27
C ASN A 298 11.97 55.71 14.93
N GLN A 299 12.12 55.74 16.25
CA GLN A 299 12.04 54.50 17.02
C GLN A 299 10.61 53.95 17.00
N ARG A 300 10.46 52.72 16.54
CA ARG A 300 9.16 52.01 16.54
C ARG A 300 9.35 50.58 16.94
N ILE A 301 8.38 50.06 17.64
CA ILE A 301 8.33 48.68 18.06
C ILE A 301 7.26 47.98 17.21
N GLU A 302 7.66 46.94 16.50
CA GLU A 302 6.74 46.13 15.72
C GLU A 302 6.75 44.72 16.26
N GLN A 303 5.54 44.20 16.47
CA GLN A 303 5.36 42.80 16.76
C GLN A 303 5.46 42.02 15.45
N ILE A 304 6.28 40.98 15.42
CA ILE A 304 6.36 40.09 14.28
C ILE A 304 5.05 39.33 14.18
N LYS A 305 4.25 39.62 13.14
CA LYS A 305 2.99 38.92 12.89
C LYS A 305 3.29 37.54 12.31
N HIS A 306 2.65 36.54 12.87
CA HIS A 306 2.83 35.13 12.53
C HIS A 306 1.64 34.62 11.69
N ASP A 307 1.57 35.01 10.41
CA ASP A 307 0.56 34.51 9.48
C ASP A 307 1.03 33.25 8.72
N ASN A 308 2.04 32.54 9.22
CA ASN A 308 2.63 31.40 8.56
C ASN A 308 2.76 30.17 9.50
N PRO A 309 2.52 28.94 8.98
CA PRO A 309 2.20 28.66 7.59
C PRO A 309 0.77 29.10 7.24
N GLY A 310 0.64 29.82 6.12
CA GLY A 310 -0.66 30.23 5.62
C GLY A 310 -1.40 29.08 4.93
N PRO A 311 -2.73 29.20 4.72
CA PRO A 311 -3.54 28.17 4.04
C PRO A 311 -3.02 27.79 2.65
N VAL A 312 -2.30 28.69 2.01
CA VAL A 312 -1.68 28.48 0.68
C VAL A 312 -0.57 27.42 0.75
N TRP A 313 0.23 27.44 1.83
CA TRP A 313 1.30 26.45 2.00
C TRP A 313 0.74 25.06 2.24
N ASP A 314 -0.25 24.92 3.11
CA ASP A 314 -0.91 23.63 3.37
C ASP A 314 -1.53 23.06 2.09
N SER A 315 -2.25 23.90 1.33
CA SER A 315 -2.86 23.50 0.06
C SER A 315 -1.81 23.07 -0.99
N PHE A 316 -0.64 23.71 -1.00
CA PHE A 316 0.45 23.36 -1.90
C PHE A 316 1.08 22.02 -1.51
N GLN A 317 1.34 21.79 -0.22
CA GLN A 317 1.84 20.52 0.29
C GLN A 317 0.86 19.36 0.02
N ASP A 318 -0.42 19.56 0.30
CA ASP A 318 -1.48 18.60 0.00
C ASP A 318 -1.51 18.24 -1.50
N ARG A 319 -1.31 19.22 -2.39
CA ARG A 319 -1.26 18.99 -3.82
C ARG A 319 -0.07 18.13 -4.24
N ILE A 320 1.14 18.42 -3.72
CA ILE A 320 2.35 17.63 -4.01
C ILE A 320 2.16 16.18 -3.56
N VAL A 321 1.70 15.99 -2.33
CA VAL A 321 1.49 14.65 -1.76
C VAL A 321 0.41 13.90 -2.54
N ARG A 322 -0.70 14.55 -2.89
CA ARG A 322 -1.78 13.96 -3.67
C ARG A 322 -1.30 13.52 -5.05
N ASP A 323 -0.54 14.36 -5.74
CA ASP A 323 0.02 14.03 -7.07
C ASP A 323 0.97 12.83 -7.00
N ALA A 324 1.75 12.74 -5.93
CA ALA A 324 2.66 11.63 -5.72
C ALA A 324 1.95 10.30 -5.47
N VAL A 325 0.93 10.28 -4.61
CA VAL A 325 0.30 9.02 -4.18
C VAL A 325 -0.78 8.51 -5.13
N ILE A 326 -1.27 9.34 -6.07
CA ILE A 326 -2.36 8.99 -7.00
C ILE A 326 -2.07 7.76 -7.86
N SER A 327 -0.80 7.44 -8.08
CA SER A 327 -0.36 6.25 -8.82
C SER A 327 -0.46 4.95 -8.01
N VAL A 328 -0.56 5.05 -6.68
CA VAL A 328 -0.57 3.90 -5.76
C VAL A 328 -1.90 3.74 -5.08
N TRP A 329 -2.49 4.85 -4.62
CA TRP A 329 -3.72 4.88 -3.83
C TRP A 329 -4.50 6.17 -4.01
N SER A 330 -5.78 6.21 -3.64
CA SER A 330 -6.53 7.45 -3.60
C SER A 330 -6.23 8.25 -2.33
N TYR A 331 -5.76 9.48 -2.53
CA TYR A 331 -5.50 10.41 -1.42
C TYR A 331 -6.79 10.77 -0.65
N SER A 332 -7.93 10.89 -1.34
CA SER A 332 -9.23 11.18 -0.71
C SER A 332 -9.66 10.05 0.22
N VAL A 333 -9.50 8.79 -0.21
CA VAL A 333 -9.80 7.61 0.61
C VAL A 333 -8.88 7.55 1.82
N TRP A 334 -7.59 7.86 1.65
CA TRP A 334 -6.67 7.92 2.78
C TRP A 334 -7.02 9.02 3.78
N LYS A 335 -7.41 10.21 3.30
CA LYS A 335 -7.76 11.38 4.15
C LYS A 335 -9.12 11.21 4.82
N GLY A 336 -9.99 10.31 4.33
CA GLY A 336 -11.36 10.14 4.84
C GLY A 336 -12.24 11.38 4.64
N ALA A 337 -11.91 12.21 3.64
CA ALA A 337 -12.58 13.49 3.39
C ALA A 337 -13.74 13.39 2.40
N GLY A 338 -13.96 12.23 1.83
CA GLY A 338 -14.99 11.99 0.83
C GLY A 338 -16.37 11.79 1.44
N GLN A 339 -17.41 12.14 0.70
CA GLN A 339 -18.79 11.88 1.08
C GLN A 339 -19.61 11.34 -0.09
N GLY A 340 -20.49 10.38 0.20
CA GLY A 340 -21.51 9.92 -0.73
C GLY A 340 -20.95 9.27 -2.01
N THR A 341 -21.45 9.72 -3.17
CA THR A 341 -21.11 9.12 -4.48
C THR A 341 -19.67 9.36 -4.91
N ALA A 342 -19.07 10.50 -4.53
CA ALA A 342 -17.68 10.82 -4.85
C ALA A 342 -16.72 9.83 -4.15
N GLU A 343 -16.95 9.53 -2.88
CA GLU A 343 -16.16 8.55 -2.11
C GLU A 343 -16.22 7.16 -2.74
N ARG A 344 -17.41 6.72 -3.16
CA ARG A 344 -17.57 5.44 -3.87
C ARG A 344 -16.74 5.39 -5.15
N GLY A 345 -16.69 6.50 -5.91
CA GLY A 345 -15.85 6.61 -7.11
C GLY A 345 -14.37 6.43 -6.79
N GLU A 346 -13.88 7.04 -5.71
CA GLU A 346 -12.49 6.92 -5.28
C GLU A 346 -12.16 5.49 -4.78
N ILE A 347 -13.06 4.85 -4.05
CA ILE A 347 -12.90 3.45 -3.62
C ILE A 347 -12.88 2.50 -4.80
N MET A 348 -13.68 2.75 -5.84
CA MET A 348 -13.59 1.96 -7.09
C MET A 348 -12.21 2.07 -7.75
N LYS A 349 -11.54 3.21 -7.68
CA LYS A 349 -10.14 3.36 -8.15
C LYS A 349 -9.20 2.51 -7.30
N CYS A 350 -9.34 2.58 -5.96
CA CYS A 350 -8.56 1.77 -5.04
C CYS A 350 -8.74 0.27 -5.30
N ARG A 351 -9.98 -0.20 -5.55
CA ARG A 351 -10.26 -1.60 -5.95
C ARG A 351 -9.44 -2.04 -7.16
N ARG A 352 -9.28 -1.18 -8.17
CA ARG A 352 -8.46 -1.50 -9.36
C ARG A 352 -6.99 -1.69 -9.01
N PHE A 353 -6.43 -0.84 -8.14
CA PHE A 353 -5.06 -1.00 -7.65
C PHE A 353 -4.88 -2.30 -6.87
N VAL A 354 -5.83 -2.64 -6.00
CA VAL A 354 -5.83 -3.90 -5.25
C VAL A 354 -5.91 -5.10 -6.19
N THR A 355 -6.87 -5.12 -7.13
CA THR A 355 -7.04 -6.24 -8.08
C THR A 355 -5.79 -6.43 -8.96
N LYS A 356 -5.18 -5.33 -9.43
CA LYS A 356 -3.92 -5.43 -10.19
C LYS A 356 -2.82 -6.07 -9.34
N ARG A 357 -2.68 -5.66 -8.07
CA ARG A 357 -1.69 -6.23 -7.15
C ARG A 357 -1.95 -7.72 -6.87
N GLN A 358 -3.20 -8.09 -6.66
CA GLN A 358 -3.60 -9.48 -6.47
C GLN A 358 -3.22 -10.35 -7.67
N GLY A 359 -3.44 -9.86 -8.89
CA GLY A 359 -3.03 -10.57 -10.12
C GLY A 359 -1.51 -10.79 -10.22
N GLN A 360 -0.70 -9.79 -9.81
CA GLN A 360 0.77 -9.91 -9.78
C GLN A 360 1.22 -10.96 -8.75
N LEU A 361 0.68 -10.90 -7.53
CA LEU A 361 0.99 -11.84 -6.46
C LEU A 361 0.49 -13.26 -6.79
N TRP A 362 -0.66 -13.39 -7.44
CA TRP A 362 -1.24 -14.68 -7.80
C TRP A 362 -0.31 -15.51 -8.70
N TYR A 363 0.30 -14.87 -9.69
CA TYR A 363 1.25 -15.56 -10.56
C TYR A 363 2.44 -16.13 -9.80
N ALA A 364 3.01 -15.33 -8.90
CA ALA A 364 4.13 -15.75 -8.07
C ALA A 364 3.72 -16.83 -7.07
N ALA A 365 2.59 -16.62 -6.40
CA ALA A 365 2.02 -17.56 -5.43
C ALA A 365 1.77 -18.93 -6.10
N LYS A 366 1.12 -18.94 -7.26
CA LYS A 366 0.86 -20.17 -8.02
C LYS A 366 2.14 -20.91 -8.36
N ARG A 367 3.16 -20.21 -8.86
CA ARG A 367 4.44 -20.81 -9.24
C ARG A 367 5.18 -21.39 -8.02
N ALA A 368 5.27 -20.62 -6.94
CA ALA A 368 5.94 -21.05 -5.71
C ALA A 368 5.23 -22.22 -5.04
N PHE A 369 3.90 -22.14 -4.95
CA PHE A 369 3.07 -23.18 -4.34
C PHE A 369 3.13 -24.49 -5.16
N SER A 370 3.02 -24.42 -6.49
CA SER A 370 3.13 -25.59 -7.36
C SER A 370 4.50 -26.26 -7.24
N TRP A 371 5.57 -25.47 -7.13
CA TRP A 371 6.92 -25.99 -6.89
C TRP A 371 7.01 -26.66 -5.52
N ALA A 372 6.59 -26.01 -4.45
CA ALA A 372 6.61 -26.55 -3.09
C ALA A 372 5.77 -27.83 -2.98
N TYR A 373 4.56 -27.80 -3.58
CA TYR A 373 3.69 -28.98 -3.67
C TYR A 373 4.40 -30.15 -4.36
N SER A 374 5.06 -29.89 -5.49
CA SER A 374 5.77 -30.95 -6.23
C SER A 374 6.89 -31.60 -5.41
N VAL A 375 7.59 -30.82 -4.58
CA VAL A 375 8.62 -31.34 -3.66
C VAL A 375 7.97 -32.23 -2.60
N PHE A 376 6.89 -31.79 -1.94
CA PHE A 376 6.21 -32.57 -0.92
C PHE A 376 5.49 -33.81 -1.45
N ALA A 377 4.93 -33.74 -2.65
CA ALA A 377 4.30 -34.88 -3.30
C ALA A 377 5.34 -35.94 -3.66
N ALA A 378 6.53 -35.55 -4.12
CA ALA A 378 7.64 -36.47 -4.38
C ALA A 378 8.16 -37.14 -3.11
N ASP A 379 8.13 -36.42 -1.98
CA ASP A 379 8.52 -36.96 -0.66
C ASP A 379 7.36 -37.74 0.02
N GLY A 380 6.16 -37.85 -0.60
CA GLY A 380 5.00 -38.55 -0.07
C GLY A 380 4.34 -37.89 1.14
N ARG A 381 4.67 -36.62 1.45
CA ARG A 381 4.12 -35.87 2.59
C ARG A 381 2.73 -35.29 2.33
N VAL A 382 2.38 -35.16 1.05
CA VAL A 382 1.11 -34.58 0.59
C VAL A 382 0.51 -35.50 -0.46
N PRO A 383 -0.82 -35.71 -0.47
CA PRO A 383 -1.49 -36.56 -1.49
C PRO A 383 -1.16 -36.10 -2.91
N ALA A 384 -0.81 -37.05 -3.76
CA ALA A 384 -0.53 -36.77 -5.16
C ALA A 384 -1.81 -36.49 -5.93
N VAL A 385 -1.81 -35.43 -6.74
CA VAL A 385 -2.88 -35.06 -7.68
C VAL A 385 -2.41 -35.21 -9.12
N SER A 386 -3.34 -35.38 -10.05
CA SER A 386 -3.05 -35.58 -11.47
C SER A 386 -2.41 -34.35 -12.12
N ASN A 387 -2.79 -33.15 -11.71
CA ASN A 387 -2.22 -31.90 -12.24
C ASN A 387 -1.60 -31.05 -11.13
N PRO A 388 -0.26 -31.11 -10.92
CA PRO A 388 0.41 -30.40 -9.84
C PRO A 388 0.42 -28.86 -9.99
N THR A 389 -0.07 -28.33 -11.12
CA THR A 389 -0.10 -26.89 -11.39
C THR A 389 -1.51 -26.28 -11.36
N ALA A 390 -2.53 -27.10 -11.12
CA ALA A 390 -3.92 -26.69 -11.12
C ALA A 390 -4.35 -26.07 -9.76
N TRP A 391 -3.62 -25.07 -9.32
CA TRP A 391 -3.90 -24.35 -8.07
C TRP A 391 -4.47 -22.97 -8.35
N SER A 392 -5.40 -22.56 -7.52
CA SER A 392 -5.95 -21.21 -7.41
C SER A 392 -5.84 -20.74 -5.96
N PHE A 393 -6.11 -19.46 -5.72
CA PHE A 393 -6.10 -18.88 -4.38
C PHE A 393 -7.34 -18.03 -4.19
N SER A 394 -7.86 -18.02 -2.96
CA SER A 394 -8.88 -17.08 -2.56
C SER A 394 -8.30 -15.67 -2.45
N TYR A 395 -9.16 -14.67 -2.67
CA TYR A 395 -8.81 -13.27 -2.47
C TYR A 395 -9.53 -12.71 -1.26
N PRO A 396 -8.97 -11.67 -0.61
CA PRO A 396 -9.67 -10.94 0.43
C PRO A 396 -11.02 -10.39 -0.05
N PRO A 397 -11.96 -10.10 0.86
CA PRO A 397 -13.18 -9.41 0.54
C PRO A 397 -12.91 -8.10 -0.21
N ARG A 398 -13.81 -7.72 -1.10
CA ARG A 398 -13.67 -6.47 -1.85
C ARG A 398 -13.72 -5.27 -0.90
N LEU A 399 -12.88 -4.28 -1.17
CA LEU A 399 -12.95 -3.00 -0.47
C LEU A 399 -14.32 -2.34 -0.67
N THR A 400 -15.02 -2.02 0.41
CA THR A 400 -16.40 -1.49 0.38
C THR A 400 -16.54 -0.24 1.25
N VAL A 401 -17.54 0.59 0.93
CA VAL A 401 -17.96 1.75 1.74
C VAL A 401 -19.17 1.39 2.60
N ASP A 402 -19.96 0.43 2.15
CA ASP A 402 -21.29 0.14 2.71
C ASP A 402 -21.43 -1.38 2.85
N ASP A 403 -20.89 -1.88 3.96
CA ASP A 403 -20.92 -3.32 4.27
C ASP A 403 -22.34 -3.89 4.27
N GLY A 404 -23.34 -3.10 4.65
CA GLY A 404 -24.74 -3.52 4.69
C GLY A 404 -25.33 -3.78 3.29
N ARG A 405 -25.06 -2.91 2.34
CA ARG A 405 -25.53 -3.08 0.95
C ARG A 405 -24.77 -4.16 0.21
N GLU A 406 -23.44 -4.23 0.41
CA GLU A 406 -22.64 -5.26 -0.26
C GLU A 406 -22.95 -6.66 0.32
N SER A 407 -23.16 -6.77 1.64
CA SER A 407 -23.60 -8.03 2.25
C SER A 407 -24.99 -8.47 1.73
N LYS A 408 -25.91 -7.53 1.50
CA LYS A 408 -27.19 -7.84 0.86
C LYS A 408 -27.01 -8.28 -0.58
N MET A 409 -26.18 -7.60 -1.35
CA MET A 409 -25.86 -7.96 -2.73
C MET A 409 -25.17 -9.33 -2.81
N GLU A 410 -24.24 -9.62 -1.89
CA GLU A 410 -23.59 -10.93 -1.76
C GLU A 410 -24.60 -12.04 -1.44
N LEU A 411 -25.58 -11.75 -0.59
CA LEU A 411 -26.68 -12.68 -0.31
C LEU A 411 -27.57 -12.89 -1.54
N ASP A 412 -27.90 -11.84 -2.29
CA ASP A 412 -28.67 -11.91 -3.52
C ASP A 412 -27.90 -12.71 -4.60
N GLU A 413 -26.59 -12.54 -4.73
CA GLU A 413 -25.71 -13.31 -5.62
C GLU A 413 -25.69 -14.80 -5.25
N LEU A 414 -25.68 -15.13 -3.95
CA LEU A 414 -25.80 -16.52 -3.47
C LEU A 414 -27.18 -17.11 -3.76
N ILE A 415 -28.25 -16.35 -3.54
CA ILE A 415 -29.63 -16.82 -3.80
C ILE A 415 -29.87 -17.05 -5.30
N THR A 416 -29.34 -16.17 -6.15
CA THR A 416 -29.45 -16.30 -7.61
C THR A 416 -28.51 -17.33 -8.21
N GLY A 417 -27.56 -17.87 -7.41
CA GLY A 417 -26.57 -18.84 -7.87
C GLY A 417 -25.48 -18.25 -8.78
N SER A 418 -25.38 -16.91 -8.85
CA SER A 418 -24.32 -16.24 -9.60
C SER A 418 -22.97 -16.27 -8.88
N ARG A 419 -22.97 -16.64 -7.59
CA ARG A 419 -21.78 -16.87 -6.78
C ARG A 419 -21.98 -18.08 -5.87
N ASN A 420 -20.94 -18.88 -5.67
CA ASN A 420 -21.01 -20.07 -4.83
C ASN A 420 -20.62 -19.76 -3.37
N MET A 421 -21.11 -20.59 -2.43
CA MET A 421 -20.80 -20.44 -1.00
C MET A 421 -19.31 -20.63 -0.71
N ASP A 422 -18.66 -21.56 -1.40
CA ASP A 422 -17.22 -21.80 -1.27
C ASP A 422 -16.39 -20.59 -1.66
N GLU A 423 -16.77 -19.82 -2.68
CA GLU A 423 -16.10 -18.57 -3.07
C GLU A 423 -16.25 -17.48 -2.01
N VAL A 424 -17.43 -17.37 -1.39
CA VAL A 424 -17.68 -16.39 -0.31
C VAL A 424 -16.90 -16.74 0.94
N LEU A 425 -16.89 -18.01 1.31
CA LEU A 425 -16.17 -18.51 2.47
C LEU A 425 -14.64 -18.41 2.28
N ALA A 426 -14.16 -18.75 1.08
CA ALA A 426 -12.76 -18.64 0.73
C ALA A 426 -12.25 -17.19 0.79
N ALA A 427 -13.08 -16.20 0.40
CA ALA A 427 -12.77 -14.78 0.56
C ALA A 427 -12.62 -14.35 2.03
N ARG A 428 -13.23 -15.10 2.95
CA ARG A 428 -13.13 -14.89 4.42
C ARG A 428 -12.07 -15.79 5.08
N GLY A 429 -11.24 -16.46 4.28
CA GLY A 429 -10.20 -17.35 4.77
C GLY A 429 -10.71 -18.66 5.38
N LEU A 430 -11.91 -19.10 5.02
CA LEU A 430 -12.54 -20.32 5.53
C LEU A 430 -12.76 -21.32 4.39
N THR A 431 -12.56 -22.59 4.69
CA THR A 431 -13.02 -23.67 3.81
C THR A 431 -14.46 -24.02 4.15
N GLU A 432 -15.19 -24.59 3.18
CA GLU A 432 -16.59 -25.03 3.36
C GLU A 432 -16.70 -26.07 4.49
N ASP A 433 -15.77 -27.01 4.55
CA ASP A 433 -15.72 -28.04 5.59
C ASP A 433 -15.54 -27.42 6.99
N GLU A 434 -14.60 -26.45 7.12
CA GLU A 434 -14.39 -25.75 8.39
C GLU A 434 -15.60 -24.92 8.83
N PHE A 435 -16.30 -24.31 7.88
CA PHE A 435 -17.50 -23.55 8.15
C PHE A 435 -18.61 -24.45 8.67
N TYR A 436 -18.91 -25.58 7.99
CA TYR A 436 -19.94 -26.51 8.42
C TYR A 436 -19.56 -27.20 9.72
N ASP A 437 -18.30 -27.57 9.93
CA ASP A 437 -17.83 -28.13 11.19
C ASP A 437 -18.01 -27.14 12.36
N ARG A 438 -17.64 -25.87 12.17
CA ARG A 438 -17.84 -24.82 13.18
C ARG A 438 -19.32 -24.60 13.46
N ARG A 439 -20.14 -24.58 12.41
CA ARG A 439 -21.59 -24.40 12.52
C ARG A 439 -22.26 -25.59 13.22
N ALA A 440 -21.89 -26.80 12.84
CA ALA A 440 -22.40 -28.02 13.48
C ALA A 440 -22.06 -28.06 14.97
N ARG A 441 -20.81 -27.78 15.35
CA ARG A 441 -20.37 -27.65 16.74
C ARG A 441 -21.13 -26.56 17.50
N SER A 442 -21.33 -25.41 16.88
CA SER A 442 -22.08 -24.30 17.46
C SER A 442 -23.56 -24.68 17.69
N VAL A 443 -24.21 -25.33 16.73
CA VAL A 443 -25.59 -25.79 16.84
C VAL A 443 -25.71 -26.86 17.94
N TRP A 444 -24.78 -27.83 17.94
CA TRP A 444 -24.74 -28.87 18.98
C TRP A 444 -24.57 -28.26 20.39
N LEU A 445 -23.63 -27.36 20.55
CA LEU A 445 -23.36 -26.69 21.83
C LEU A 445 -24.58 -25.89 22.33
N ARG A 446 -25.29 -25.23 21.40
CA ARG A 446 -26.51 -24.48 21.71
C ARG A 446 -27.62 -25.41 22.21
N LYS A 447 -27.86 -26.52 21.48
CA LYS A 447 -28.84 -27.53 21.88
C LYS A 447 -28.50 -28.15 23.23
N TYR A 448 -27.23 -28.47 23.43
CA TYR A 448 -26.74 -29.03 24.71
C TYR A 448 -26.96 -28.06 25.86
N LYS A 449 -26.57 -26.80 25.70
CA LYS A 449 -26.77 -25.78 26.77
C LYS A 449 -28.24 -25.49 27.02
N ALA A 450 -29.06 -25.40 25.96
CA ALA A 450 -30.50 -25.22 26.14
C ALA A 450 -31.11 -26.32 26.99
N LYS A 451 -30.79 -27.59 26.68
CA LYS A 451 -31.26 -28.75 27.42
C LYS A 451 -30.75 -28.73 28.88
N ALA A 452 -29.47 -28.49 29.08
CA ALA A 452 -28.88 -28.48 30.44
C ALA A 452 -29.51 -27.40 31.35
N ILE A 453 -29.76 -26.19 30.80
CA ILE A 453 -30.40 -25.08 31.51
C ILE A 453 -31.88 -25.41 31.76
N ALA A 454 -32.58 -26.00 30.80
CA ALA A 454 -33.97 -26.42 30.99
C ALA A 454 -34.09 -27.47 32.10
N ASP A 455 -33.23 -28.49 32.09
CA ASP A 455 -33.21 -29.55 33.13
C ASP A 455 -32.91 -28.99 34.50
N GLU A 456 -31.97 -28.04 34.62
CA GLU A 456 -31.62 -27.36 35.87
C GLU A 456 -32.81 -26.55 36.44
N LEU A 457 -33.46 -25.75 35.58
CA LEU A 457 -34.60 -24.91 35.99
C LEU A 457 -35.83 -25.74 36.28
N ASN A 458 -36.10 -26.81 35.54
CA ASN A 458 -37.18 -27.73 35.78
C ASN A 458 -37.02 -28.46 37.14
N ALA A 459 -35.79 -28.91 37.41
CA ALA A 459 -35.47 -29.51 38.74
C ALA A 459 -35.65 -28.52 39.90
N LYS A 460 -35.31 -27.24 39.68
CA LYS A 460 -35.41 -26.20 40.70
C LYS A 460 -36.85 -25.75 40.99
N HIS A 461 -37.68 -25.74 39.96
CA HIS A 461 -39.05 -25.17 40.03
C HIS A 461 -40.16 -26.22 39.93
N GLY A 462 -39.81 -27.51 39.78
CA GLY A 462 -40.78 -28.61 39.67
C GLY A 462 -41.65 -28.51 38.37
N ALA A 463 -41.07 -27.97 37.30
CA ALA A 463 -41.75 -27.80 36.02
C ALA A 463 -41.22 -28.83 34.99
N GLU A 464 -41.99 -29.10 33.96
CA GLU A 464 -41.57 -29.88 32.80
C GLU A 464 -41.68 -29.01 31.53
N ILE A 465 -40.73 -28.06 31.44
CA ILE A 465 -40.66 -27.14 30.27
C ILE A 465 -39.50 -27.56 29.37
N GLU A 466 -39.77 -27.82 28.12
CA GLU A 466 -38.75 -28.00 27.07
C GLU A 466 -38.37 -26.65 26.48
N VAL A 467 -37.08 -26.34 26.47
CA VAL A 467 -36.55 -25.17 25.81
C VAL A 467 -35.90 -25.56 24.49
N GLU A 468 -36.46 -25.09 23.37
CA GLU A 468 -35.88 -25.32 22.08
C GLU A 468 -34.69 -24.38 21.82
N ALA A 469 -33.62 -24.86 21.18
CA ALA A 469 -32.42 -24.09 20.89
C ALA A 469 -32.68 -22.84 20.05
N ARG A 470 -33.76 -22.81 19.28
CA ARG A 470 -34.18 -21.64 18.48
C ARG A 470 -34.76 -20.51 19.32
N GLU A 471 -35.40 -20.84 20.47
CA GLU A 471 -35.98 -19.86 21.37
C GLU A 471 -34.93 -19.07 22.17
N MET A 472 -33.71 -19.60 22.28
CA MET A 472 -32.57 -18.92 22.91
C MET A 472 -31.94 -17.84 22.03
N PHE A 473 -32.35 -17.68 20.78
CA PHE A 473 -31.77 -16.73 19.83
C PHE A 473 -32.87 -15.93 19.15
N MET A 474 -32.56 -14.66 18.88
CA MET A 474 -33.43 -13.79 18.09
C MET A 474 -33.88 -14.49 16.81
N GLN A 475 -35.10 -14.25 16.42
CA GLN A 475 -35.80 -14.77 15.26
C GLN A 475 -34.92 -14.87 14.02
N THR A 476 -35.04 -15.97 13.30
CA THR A 476 -34.37 -16.12 12.00
C THR A 476 -34.91 -15.07 11.01
N ALA A 477 -34.11 -14.68 10.03
CA ALA A 477 -34.52 -13.68 9.02
C ALA A 477 -35.86 -14.02 8.33
N ASN A 478 -36.23 -15.32 8.25
CA ASN A 478 -37.54 -15.77 7.73
C ASN A 478 -38.70 -15.47 8.67
N GLU A 479 -38.47 -15.45 9.97
CA GLU A 479 -39.51 -15.10 10.96
C GLU A 479 -39.72 -13.57 11.00
N MET A 480 -38.66 -12.77 10.75
CA MET A 480 -38.79 -11.32 10.60
C MET A 480 -39.54 -10.91 9.31
N GLY A 481 -39.41 -11.70 8.24
CA GLY A 481 -40.12 -11.44 6.97
C GLY A 481 -41.62 -11.79 6.96
N ASN A 482 -42.08 -12.62 7.91
CA ASN A 482 -43.47 -13.07 8.03
C ASN A 482 -44.26 -12.38 9.15
N GLN A 483 -43.70 -11.34 9.81
CA GLN A 483 -44.53 -10.49 10.65
C GLN A 483 -45.50 -9.71 9.75
N PRO A 484 -46.85 -9.86 9.91
CA PRO A 484 -47.77 -8.97 9.25
C PRO A 484 -47.38 -7.54 9.58
N ALA A 485 -47.28 -6.70 8.58
CA ALA A 485 -47.01 -5.28 8.77
C ALA A 485 -47.92 -4.80 9.89
N ALA A 486 -47.35 -4.32 10.98
CA ALA A 486 -48.10 -3.70 12.05
C ALA A 486 -49.00 -2.63 11.39
N ASP A 487 -50.30 -2.76 11.59
CA ASP A 487 -51.29 -1.84 11.07
C ASP A 487 -50.79 -0.39 11.24
N SER A 488 -50.52 0.24 10.13
CA SER A 488 -50.29 1.67 10.10
C SER A 488 -51.58 2.28 10.63
N PRO A 489 -51.50 3.20 11.62
CA PRO A 489 -52.72 3.85 12.10
C PRO A 489 -53.42 4.49 10.90
N GLU A 490 -54.71 4.10 10.69
CA GLU A 490 -55.61 4.70 9.73
C GLU A 490 -55.42 6.22 9.76
N LYS A 491 -55.05 6.77 8.65
CA LYS A 491 -55.22 8.22 8.43
C LYS A 491 -56.68 8.47 8.41
N THR A 492 -57.17 9.01 9.51
CA THR A 492 -58.50 9.66 9.52
C THR A 492 -58.45 10.80 8.50
N ASP A 493 -59.26 10.59 7.44
CA ASP A 493 -59.63 11.61 6.49
C ASP A 493 -60.25 12.78 7.27
N SER A 494 -59.51 13.83 7.40
CA SER A 494 -60.06 15.14 7.73
C SER A 494 -60.42 15.83 6.42
N ALA A 495 -61.74 15.92 6.25
CA ALA A 495 -62.45 16.54 5.13
C ALA A 495 -61.88 17.90 4.76
N ASP A 496 -61.84 18.12 3.48
CA ASP A 496 -61.65 19.34 2.76
C ASP A 496 -62.48 20.50 3.38
N THR A 497 -61.80 21.60 3.66
CA THR A 497 -62.39 22.90 3.66
C THR A 497 -61.53 23.76 2.74
N GLU A 498 -62.01 23.93 1.53
CA GLU A 498 -61.59 24.97 0.60
C GLU A 498 -61.88 26.34 1.24
N GLU A 499 -60.87 27.10 1.54
CA GLU A 499 -60.97 28.58 1.70
C GLU A 499 -60.26 29.22 0.52
N GLU A 500 -61.05 29.88 -0.32
CA GLU A 500 -60.62 30.80 -1.37
C GLU A 500 -59.78 31.95 -0.79
N PRO A 501 -58.77 32.44 -1.52
CA PRO A 501 -58.08 33.68 -1.11
C PRO A 501 -58.91 34.91 -1.49
N PRO A 502 -58.93 35.97 -0.65
CA PRO A 502 -59.55 37.22 -1.01
C PRO A 502 -58.67 37.95 -2.03
N GLU A 503 -59.35 38.43 -3.07
CA GLU A 503 -58.91 39.51 -3.95
C GLU A 503 -58.87 40.85 -3.20
N ASP A 504 -58.01 41.74 -3.71
CA ASP A 504 -57.98 43.21 -3.60
C ASP A 504 -57.27 43.84 -2.38
N GLU A 505 -56.20 44.55 -2.60
CA GLU A 505 -55.93 45.94 -3.08
C GLU A 505 -54.38 46.21 -3.10
#